data_3e3b8a28644983097788ab41cd4bcd37
#
_entry.id   3e3b8a28644983097788ab41cd4bcd37
#
_cell.length_a   1.000
_cell.length_b   1.000
_cell.length_c   1.000
_cell.angle_alpha   90.00
_cell.angle_beta   90.00
_cell.angle_gamma   90.00
#
_symmetry.space_group_name_H-M   'P 1'
#
loop_
_entity.id
_entity.type
_entity.pdbx_description
1 polymer ?
#
loop_
_entity_poly.entity_id
_entity_poly.type
_entity_poly.pdbx_seq_one_letter_code
_entity_poly.pdbx_strand_id
1 'polypeptide(L)'
;MKRKPIIGITCNYDENDEIGIITDMGVPLQKWQFLADNYINFVERIGGIPIIIPICEHFNTVEGLLDTLDGVIITGGNDISPDCYGEETTEKCGALVSQRDKQDIQIITSLLNSTRIPVLGICRGMQAMNVAAGGTLYQDLCAAGFNRHSIDESPMYQPVHTVNLKEGSKIQSIFGCRS
;
A
#
# COMPACT_ATOMS: atom_id res chain seq x y z
N MET A 1 20.24 13.52 -21.41
CA MET A 1 19.68 12.32 -20.72
C MET A 1 18.23 12.62 -20.35
N LYS A 2 17.29 11.69 -20.55
CA LYS A 2 15.92 11.85 -20.03
C LYS A 2 15.98 11.85 -18.49
N ARG A 3 15.20 12.73 -17.85
CA ARG A 3 15.05 12.74 -16.39
C ARG A 3 14.49 11.39 -15.92
N LYS A 4 15.08 10.81 -14.88
CA LYS A 4 14.55 9.61 -14.25
C LYS A 4 13.23 9.96 -13.54
N PRO A 5 12.20 9.10 -13.62
CA PRO A 5 10.96 9.33 -12.90
C PRO A 5 11.18 9.22 -11.38
N ILE A 6 10.56 10.11 -10.63
CA ILE A 6 10.55 10.11 -9.16
C ILE A 6 9.30 9.38 -8.70
N ILE A 7 9.46 8.28 -7.99
CA ILE A 7 8.36 7.41 -7.55
C ILE A 7 8.24 7.49 -6.04
N GLY A 8 7.10 8.01 -5.57
CA GLY A 8 6.74 8.00 -4.16
C GLY A 8 6.29 6.61 -3.74
N ILE A 9 6.70 6.18 -2.54
CA ILE A 9 6.37 4.87 -1.98
C ILE A 9 5.85 5.11 -0.57
N THR A 10 4.59 4.75 -0.27
CA THR A 10 4.06 4.87 1.09
C THR A 10 4.74 3.88 2.02
N CYS A 11 4.95 4.27 3.28
CA CYS A 11 5.62 3.44 4.27
C CYS A 11 4.64 2.81 5.28
N ASN A 12 5.14 1.86 6.05
CA ASN A 12 4.45 1.32 7.22
C ASN A 12 4.70 2.21 8.43
N TYR A 13 3.88 2.03 9.47
CA TYR A 13 3.95 2.77 10.71
C TYR A 13 3.77 1.83 11.89
N ASP A 14 4.71 1.94 12.84
CA ASP A 14 4.67 1.27 14.12
C ASP A 14 4.53 2.34 15.20
N GLU A 15 3.37 2.39 15.83
CA GLU A 15 3.08 3.35 16.91
C GLU A 15 3.35 2.78 18.32
N ASN A 16 3.62 1.46 18.40
CA ASN A 16 3.77 0.72 19.65
C ASN A 16 5.22 0.34 19.98
N ASP A 17 6.18 0.82 19.18
CA ASP A 17 7.61 0.52 19.36
C ASP A 17 7.98 -0.97 19.23
N GLU A 18 7.20 -1.73 18.46
CA GLU A 18 7.47 -3.16 18.24
C GLU A 18 8.83 -3.38 17.55
N ILE A 19 9.16 -2.51 16.58
CA ILE A 19 10.47 -2.53 15.90
C ILE A 19 11.60 -2.26 16.87
N GLY A 20 11.49 -1.22 17.69
CA GLY A 20 12.52 -0.88 18.69
C GLY A 20 12.74 -1.99 19.71
N ILE A 21 11.66 -2.59 20.20
CA ILE A 21 11.70 -3.71 21.14
C ILE A 21 12.38 -4.93 20.53
N ILE A 22 12.03 -5.30 19.29
CA ILE A 22 12.59 -6.49 18.62
C ILE A 22 14.05 -6.29 18.23
N THR A 23 14.43 -5.08 17.84
CA THR A 23 15.77 -4.78 17.31
C THR A 23 16.72 -4.18 18.32
N ASP A 24 16.26 -3.89 19.53
CA ASP A 24 17.01 -3.18 20.59
C ASP A 24 17.56 -1.82 20.11
N MET A 25 16.75 -1.09 19.32
CA MET A 25 17.12 0.21 18.78
C MET A 25 16.23 1.32 19.30
N GLY A 26 16.75 2.54 19.31
CA GLY A 26 16.01 3.75 19.67
C GLY A 26 15.86 3.96 21.17
N VAL A 27 14.75 4.58 21.56
CA VAL A 27 14.35 4.81 22.95
C VAL A 27 12.95 4.23 23.18
N PRO A 28 12.62 3.80 24.41
CA PRO A 28 11.31 3.22 24.70
C PRO A 28 10.15 4.10 24.25
N LEU A 29 9.11 3.48 23.67
CA LEU A 29 7.90 4.11 23.13
C LEU A 29 8.16 5.02 21.91
N GLN A 30 9.26 4.82 21.21
CA GLN A 30 9.54 5.52 19.95
C GLN A 30 8.62 4.98 18.84
N LYS A 31 8.09 5.89 18.04
CA LYS A 31 7.30 5.53 16.86
C LYS A 31 8.20 5.38 15.63
N TRP A 32 7.93 4.38 14.81
CA TRP A 32 8.74 4.05 13.66
C TRP A 32 7.98 4.15 12.35
N GLN A 33 8.67 4.61 11.33
CA GLN A 33 8.20 4.53 9.95
C GLN A 33 9.20 3.68 9.17
N PHE A 34 8.71 2.67 8.45
CA PHE A 34 9.58 1.70 7.81
C PHE A 34 9.02 1.21 6.48
N LEU A 35 9.90 0.75 5.62
CA LEU A 35 9.57 0.25 4.30
C LEU A 35 10.40 -1.01 4.01
N ALA A 36 9.76 -2.03 3.45
CA ALA A 36 10.47 -3.22 2.98
C ALA A 36 11.35 -2.86 1.77
N ASP A 37 12.60 -3.30 1.80
CA ASP A 37 13.65 -2.97 0.83
C ASP A 37 13.30 -3.34 -0.62
N ASN A 38 12.49 -4.40 -0.81
CA ASN A 38 12.06 -4.84 -2.14
C ASN A 38 11.29 -3.79 -2.95
N TYR A 39 10.57 -2.86 -2.30
CA TYR A 39 9.91 -1.74 -3.00
C TYR A 39 10.92 -0.75 -3.56
N ILE A 40 11.95 -0.43 -2.78
CA ILE A 40 13.03 0.46 -3.19
C ILE A 40 13.79 -0.14 -4.38
N ASN A 41 14.23 -1.39 -4.22
CA ASN A 41 14.95 -2.15 -5.24
C ASN A 41 14.14 -2.30 -6.53
N PHE A 42 12.82 -2.47 -6.43
CA PHE A 42 11.96 -2.53 -7.61
C PHE A 42 12.01 -1.23 -8.42
N VAL A 43 11.84 -0.08 -7.75
CA VAL A 43 11.87 1.23 -8.41
C VAL A 43 13.23 1.51 -9.04
N GLU A 44 14.33 1.18 -8.37
CA GLU A 44 15.67 1.36 -8.91
C GLU A 44 15.92 0.49 -10.16
N ARG A 45 15.50 -0.77 -10.11
CA ARG A 45 15.66 -1.71 -11.24
C ARG A 45 14.94 -1.27 -12.51
N ILE A 46 13.80 -0.60 -12.39
CA ILE A 46 13.07 -0.04 -13.54
C ILE A 46 13.56 1.36 -13.94
N GLY A 47 14.62 1.86 -13.30
CA GLY A 47 15.28 3.12 -13.63
C GLY A 47 14.66 4.36 -13.00
N GLY A 48 13.79 4.21 -12.00
CA GLY A 48 13.22 5.30 -11.22
C GLY A 48 14.12 5.77 -10.08
N ILE A 49 13.68 6.83 -9.41
CA ILE A 49 14.23 7.32 -8.14
C ILE A 49 13.19 7.07 -7.06
N PRO A 50 13.44 6.18 -6.08
CA PRO A 50 12.50 5.92 -5.00
C PRO A 50 12.54 7.03 -3.96
N ILE A 51 11.37 7.53 -3.56
CA ILE A 51 11.20 8.47 -2.45
C ILE A 51 10.18 7.89 -1.48
N ILE A 52 10.55 7.74 -0.21
CA ILE A 52 9.61 7.31 0.82
C ILE A 52 8.68 8.47 1.15
N ILE A 53 7.37 8.23 1.07
CA ILE A 53 6.35 9.17 1.53
C ILE A 53 6.14 8.90 3.01
N PRO A 54 6.56 9.80 3.91
CA PRO A 54 6.37 9.61 5.33
C PRO A 54 4.91 9.79 5.72
N ILE A 55 4.52 9.18 6.82
CA ILE A 55 3.26 9.47 7.48
C ILE A 55 3.43 10.76 8.28
N CYS A 56 2.69 11.78 7.90
CA CYS A 56 2.79 13.13 8.44
C CYS A 56 1.56 13.44 9.31
N GLU A 57 1.74 14.31 10.28
CA GLU A 57 0.66 14.81 11.10
C GLU A 57 -0.32 15.68 10.28
N HIS A 58 0.21 16.43 9.32
CA HIS A 58 -0.57 17.32 8.47
C HIS A 58 -0.50 16.89 7.01
N PHE A 59 -1.65 16.64 6.40
CA PHE A 59 -1.73 16.14 5.01
C PHE A 59 -1.19 17.14 3.97
N ASN A 60 -1.26 18.44 4.21
CA ASN A 60 -0.69 19.45 3.30
C ASN A 60 0.81 19.28 3.07
N THR A 61 1.54 18.70 4.02
CA THR A 61 2.95 18.34 3.85
C THR A 61 3.11 17.26 2.79
N VAL A 62 2.21 16.28 2.80
CA VAL A 62 2.20 15.19 1.81
C VAL A 62 1.76 15.70 0.44
N GLU A 63 0.74 16.57 0.36
CA GLU A 63 0.30 17.17 -0.90
C GLU A 63 1.44 17.87 -1.62
N GLY A 64 2.23 18.69 -0.91
CA GLY A 64 3.39 19.35 -1.48
C GLY A 64 4.44 18.38 -2.03
N LEU A 65 4.58 17.20 -1.41
CA LEU A 65 5.45 16.14 -1.93
C LEU A 65 4.86 15.50 -3.20
N LEU A 66 3.55 15.22 -3.21
CA LEU A 66 2.87 14.59 -4.35
C LEU A 66 3.06 15.38 -5.66
N ASP A 67 3.10 16.72 -5.58
CA ASP A 67 3.33 17.59 -6.74
C ASP A 67 4.71 17.40 -7.40
N THR A 68 5.66 16.80 -6.69
CA THR A 68 7.02 16.54 -7.17
C THR A 68 7.21 15.17 -7.79
N LEU A 69 6.24 14.26 -7.64
CA LEU A 69 6.33 12.87 -8.03
C LEU A 69 5.84 12.63 -9.47
N ASP A 70 6.40 11.62 -10.11
CA ASP A 70 5.98 11.13 -11.43
C ASP A 70 5.08 9.87 -11.32
N GLY A 71 4.97 9.27 -10.13
CA GLY A 71 4.12 8.13 -9.83
C GLY A 71 4.13 7.80 -8.36
N VAL A 72 3.13 7.03 -7.90
CA VAL A 72 3.00 6.61 -6.50
C VAL A 72 2.74 5.12 -6.40
N ILE A 73 3.44 4.46 -5.47
CA ILE A 73 3.17 3.09 -5.04
C ILE A 73 2.55 3.14 -3.64
N ILE A 74 1.35 2.61 -3.51
CA ILE A 74 0.69 2.37 -2.22
C ILE A 74 1.04 0.94 -1.80
N THR A 75 1.75 0.80 -0.70
CA THR A 75 2.35 -0.47 -0.29
C THR A 75 1.38 -1.41 0.42
N GLY A 76 1.78 -2.66 0.55
CA GLY A 76 1.14 -3.66 1.40
C GLY A 76 1.32 -3.39 2.89
N GLY A 77 0.71 -4.21 3.74
CA GLY A 77 0.82 -4.11 5.20
C GLY A 77 -0.43 -4.58 5.94
N ASN A 78 -0.67 -4.00 7.10
CA ASN A 78 -1.77 -4.27 8.02
C ASN A 78 -3.15 -4.12 7.37
N ASP A 79 -4.19 -4.65 7.99
CA ASP A 79 -5.56 -4.47 7.53
C ASP A 79 -5.99 -2.99 7.58
N ILE A 80 -6.96 -2.65 6.76
CA ILE A 80 -7.57 -1.31 6.76
C ILE A 80 -8.71 -1.31 7.75
N SER A 81 -8.76 -0.30 8.63
CA SER A 81 -9.83 -0.17 9.61
C SER A 81 -11.21 -0.19 8.94
N PRO A 82 -12.13 -1.07 9.40
CA PRO A 82 -13.49 -1.13 8.90
C PRO A 82 -14.25 0.21 8.99
N ASP A 83 -13.91 1.06 9.94
CA ASP A 83 -14.45 2.43 10.03
C ASP A 83 -14.23 3.24 8.76
N CYS A 84 -13.15 2.95 8.00
CA CYS A 84 -12.84 3.63 6.75
C CYS A 84 -13.85 3.35 5.63
N TYR A 85 -14.62 2.26 5.74
CA TYR A 85 -15.65 1.86 4.78
C TYR A 85 -17.03 1.62 5.44
N GLY A 86 -17.22 2.16 6.66
CA GLY A 86 -18.53 2.23 7.33
C GLY A 86 -19.01 0.92 7.95
N GLU A 87 -18.09 0.01 8.31
CA GLU A 87 -18.40 -1.24 8.97
C GLU A 87 -17.82 -1.29 10.39
N GLU A 88 -18.44 -2.11 11.27
CA GLU A 88 -17.91 -2.40 12.61
C GLU A 88 -16.74 -3.38 12.50
N THR A 89 -15.70 -3.17 13.32
CA THR A 89 -14.55 -4.06 13.40
C THR A 89 -14.92 -5.39 14.04
N THR A 90 -14.59 -6.49 13.38
CA THR A 90 -14.79 -7.84 13.90
C THR A 90 -13.51 -8.38 14.54
N GLU A 91 -13.64 -9.45 15.34
CA GLU A 91 -12.49 -10.15 15.95
C GLU A 91 -11.55 -10.81 14.93
N LYS A 92 -11.98 -10.90 13.67
CA LYS A 92 -11.19 -11.47 12.56
C LYS A 92 -10.31 -10.45 11.84
N CYS A 93 -10.52 -9.17 12.09
CA CYS A 93 -9.69 -8.12 11.56
C CYS A 93 -8.29 -8.16 12.20
N GLY A 94 -7.26 -8.05 11.39
CA GLY A 94 -5.87 -8.02 11.87
C GLY A 94 -5.49 -6.70 12.55
N ALA A 95 -4.21 -6.45 12.71
CA ALA A 95 -3.71 -5.22 13.30
C ALA A 95 -4.10 -4.00 12.44
N LEU A 96 -4.56 -2.95 13.07
CA LEU A 96 -5.03 -1.71 12.46
C LEU A 96 -4.09 -0.55 12.78
N VAL A 97 -3.85 0.31 11.81
CA VAL A 97 -2.99 1.50 11.97
C VAL A 97 -3.74 2.71 11.37
N SER A 98 -4.62 3.30 12.18
CA SER A 98 -5.56 4.35 11.73
C SER A 98 -4.88 5.57 11.12
N GLN A 99 -3.70 5.94 11.59
CA GLN A 99 -2.97 7.08 11.05
C GLN A 99 -2.48 6.83 9.62
N ARG A 100 -2.03 5.61 9.35
CA ARG A 100 -1.65 5.17 8.01
C ARG A 100 -2.85 5.07 7.08
N ASP A 101 -3.96 4.49 7.57
CA ASP A 101 -5.19 4.34 6.79
C ASP A 101 -5.70 5.70 6.32
N LYS A 102 -5.80 6.65 7.26
CA LYS A 102 -6.24 8.02 6.96
C LYS A 102 -5.36 8.67 5.89
N GLN A 103 -4.05 8.60 6.03
CA GLN A 103 -3.14 9.24 5.06
C GLN A 103 -3.16 8.55 3.71
N ASP A 104 -3.10 7.20 3.65
CA ASP A 104 -3.14 6.47 2.39
C ASP A 104 -4.44 6.75 1.62
N ILE A 105 -5.59 6.77 2.30
CA ILE A 105 -6.88 7.10 1.68
C ILE A 105 -6.90 8.56 1.19
N GLN A 106 -6.33 9.51 1.94
CA GLN A 106 -6.23 10.91 1.51
C GLN A 106 -5.34 11.05 0.27
N ILE A 107 -4.17 10.40 0.25
CA ILE A 107 -3.27 10.37 -0.92
C ILE A 107 -4.04 9.84 -2.14
N ILE A 108 -4.67 8.67 -2.00
CA ILE A 108 -5.38 8.03 -3.12
C ILE A 108 -6.51 8.92 -3.62
N THR A 109 -7.32 9.48 -2.72
CA THR A 109 -8.43 10.37 -3.07
C THR A 109 -7.94 11.61 -3.83
N SER A 110 -6.86 12.22 -3.37
CA SER A 110 -6.21 13.34 -4.06
C SER A 110 -5.75 12.95 -5.46
N LEU A 111 -5.13 11.77 -5.60
CA LEU A 111 -4.60 11.27 -6.87
C LEU A 111 -5.71 10.80 -7.84
N LEU A 112 -6.82 10.23 -7.35
CA LEU A 112 -7.98 9.87 -8.17
C LEU A 112 -8.65 11.10 -8.79
N ASN A 113 -8.65 12.21 -8.08
CA ASN A 113 -9.18 13.48 -8.56
C ASN A 113 -8.20 14.24 -9.47
N SER A 114 -6.92 13.85 -9.46
CA SER A 114 -5.84 14.41 -10.27
C SER A 114 -5.40 13.37 -11.30
N THR A 115 -5.75 13.53 -12.56
CA THR A 115 -5.37 12.59 -13.64
C THR A 115 -3.87 12.58 -13.98
N ARG A 116 -3.03 13.26 -13.20
CA ARG A 116 -1.63 13.53 -13.56
C ARG A 116 -0.66 12.40 -13.18
N ILE A 117 -0.86 11.72 -12.05
CA ILE A 117 0.12 10.81 -11.48
C ILE A 117 -0.43 9.39 -11.49
N PRO A 118 0.26 8.41 -12.14
CA PRO A 118 -0.12 7.02 -12.07
C PRO A 118 0.07 6.47 -10.65
N VAL A 119 -0.87 5.61 -10.22
CA VAL A 119 -0.87 4.97 -8.90
C VAL A 119 -0.88 3.47 -9.08
N LEU A 120 -0.02 2.78 -8.32
CA LEU A 120 0.01 1.32 -8.20
C LEU A 120 -0.27 0.92 -6.75
N GLY A 121 -1.39 0.24 -6.51
CA GLY A 121 -1.68 -0.37 -5.22
C GLY A 121 -1.23 -1.83 -5.17
N ILE A 122 -0.45 -2.21 -4.15
CA ILE A 122 0.04 -3.57 -3.94
C ILE A 122 -0.55 -4.14 -2.67
N CYS A 123 -1.25 -5.29 -2.75
CA CYS A 123 -1.89 -5.97 -1.62
C CYS A 123 -2.84 -5.00 -0.88
N ARG A 124 -2.53 -4.62 0.37
CA ARG A 124 -3.29 -3.61 1.11
C ARG A 124 -3.47 -2.31 0.33
N GLY A 125 -2.45 -1.89 -0.46
CA GLY A 125 -2.57 -0.68 -1.29
C GLY A 125 -3.71 -0.76 -2.31
N MET A 126 -3.94 -1.92 -2.91
CA MET A 126 -5.11 -2.16 -3.78
C MET A 126 -6.42 -2.06 -2.99
N GLN A 127 -6.45 -2.60 -1.77
CA GLN A 127 -7.60 -2.50 -0.87
C GLN A 127 -7.91 -1.05 -0.49
N ALA A 128 -6.87 -0.27 -0.16
CA ALA A 128 -7.00 1.16 0.12
C ALA A 128 -7.56 1.94 -1.09
N MET A 129 -7.14 1.59 -2.31
CA MET A 129 -7.69 2.17 -3.53
C MET A 129 -9.18 1.85 -3.70
N ASN A 130 -9.61 0.63 -3.38
CA ASN A 130 -11.02 0.24 -3.40
C ASN A 130 -11.83 1.06 -2.39
N VAL A 131 -11.35 1.19 -1.15
CA VAL A 131 -12.00 1.98 -0.09
C VAL A 131 -12.07 3.47 -0.45
N ALA A 132 -10.98 4.05 -0.95
CA ALA A 132 -10.95 5.44 -1.39
C ALA A 132 -11.92 5.73 -2.56
N ALA A 133 -12.23 4.71 -3.37
CA ALA A 133 -13.23 4.77 -4.43
C ALA A 133 -14.68 4.50 -3.94
N GLY A 134 -14.89 4.33 -2.63
CA GLY A 134 -16.20 4.08 -2.02
C GLY A 134 -16.59 2.62 -1.93
N GLY A 135 -15.66 1.69 -2.15
CA GLY A 135 -15.87 0.25 -1.99
C GLY A 135 -15.69 -0.21 -0.53
N THR A 136 -16.10 -1.46 -0.25
CA THR A 136 -15.92 -2.14 1.04
C THR A 136 -14.98 -3.34 0.90
N LEU A 137 -14.60 -3.94 2.02
CA LEU A 137 -13.69 -5.09 2.08
C LEU A 137 -14.31 -6.22 2.90
N TYR A 138 -13.97 -7.46 2.56
CA TYR A 138 -14.18 -8.59 3.45
C TYR A 138 -13.10 -8.58 4.53
N GLN A 139 -13.51 -8.53 5.81
CA GLN A 139 -12.58 -8.55 6.95
C GLN A 139 -11.95 -9.94 7.14
N ASP A 140 -12.61 -11.00 6.68
CA ASP A 140 -12.10 -12.37 6.66
C ASP A 140 -12.57 -13.08 5.37
N LEU A 141 -11.64 -13.39 4.48
CA LEU A 141 -11.94 -14.08 3.23
C LEU A 141 -12.49 -15.49 3.47
N CYS A 142 -11.98 -16.21 4.47
CA CYS A 142 -12.43 -17.56 4.77
C CYS A 142 -13.87 -17.57 5.29
N ALA A 143 -14.23 -16.63 6.16
CA ALA A 143 -15.60 -16.46 6.63
C ALA A 143 -16.56 -16.07 5.51
N ALA A 144 -16.07 -15.37 4.48
CA ALA A 144 -16.82 -15.02 3.29
C ALA A 144 -16.88 -16.16 2.24
N GLY A 145 -16.31 -17.32 2.53
CA GLY A 145 -16.35 -18.51 1.64
C GLY A 145 -15.26 -18.54 0.57
N PHE A 146 -14.25 -17.70 0.67
CA PHE A 146 -13.10 -17.70 -0.23
C PHE A 146 -11.94 -18.55 0.33
N ASN A 147 -11.05 -18.99 -0.55
CA ASN A 147 -9.83 -19.66 -0.12
C ASN A 147 -8.90 -18.67 0.62
N ARG A 148 -8.16 -19.18 1.58
CA ARG A 148 -7.15 -18.40 2.30
C ARG A 148 -6.11 -17.86 1.32
N HIS A 149 -5.83 -16.57 1.42
CA HIS A 149 -4.78 -15.88 0.68
C HIS A 149 -3.59 -15.63 1.63
N SER A 150 -2.77 -16.67 1.81
CA SER A 150 -1.61 -16.63 2.71
C SER A 150 -0.42 -17.29 2.05
N ILE A 151 0.76 -16.75 2.33
CA ILE A 151 2.05 -17.27 1.86
C ILE A 151 2.81 -18.02 2.97
N ASP A 152 2.14 -18.35 4.09
CA ASP A 152 2.77 -18.90 5.28
C ASP A 152 3.56 -20.19 5.03
N GLU A 153 3.21 -20.92 3.96
CA GLU A 153 3.85 -22.20 3.59
C GLU A 153 4.61 -22.17 2.25
N SER A 154 4.64 -21.01 1.59
CA SER A 154 5.27 -20.89 0.27
C SER A 154 6.57 -20.08 0.34
N PRO A 155 7.61 -20.46 -0.42
CA PRO A 155 8.79 -19.63 -0.57
C PRO A 155 8.41 -18.24 -1.08
N MET A 156 9.01 -17.21 -0.52
CA MET A 156 8.68 -15.78 -0.72
C MET A 156 8.56 -15.33 -2.19
N TYR A 157 9.11 -16.08 -3.12
CA TYR A 157 9.16 -15.72 -4.55
C TYR A 157 8.33 -16.65 -5.46
N GLN A 158 7.50 -17.52 -4.88
CA GLN A 158 6.64 -18.40 -5.69
C GLN A 158 5.23 -17.81 -5.84
N PRO A 159 4.65 -17.90 -7.06
CA PRO A 159 3.25 -17.53 -7.26
C PRO A 159 2.32 -18.43 -6.44
N VAL A 160 1.39 -17.84 -5.70
CA VAL A 160 0.40 -18.58 -4.89
C VAL A 160 -0.96 -18.67 -5.58
N HIS A 161 -1.24 -17.80 -6.56
CA HIS A 161 -2.51 -17.75 -7.28
C HIS A 161 -2.32 -17.48 -8.77
N THR A 162 -3.27 -17.99 -9.56
CA THR A 162 -3.48 -17.56 -10.93
C THR A 162 -4.50 -16.42 -10.94
N VAL A 163 -4.23 -15.37 -11.70
CA VAL A 163 -5.16 -14.26 -11.91
C VAL A 163 -5.58 -14.19 -13.36
N ASN A 164 -6.87 -14.00 -13.60
CA ASN A 164 -7.40 -13.77 -14.94
C ASN A 164 -7.51 -12.26 -15.18
N LEU A 165 -6.84 -11.75 -16.20
CA LEU A 165 -6.88 -10.35 -16.55
C LEU A 165 -8.11 -10.09 -17.45
N LYS A 166 -8.93 -9.11 -17.06
CA LYS A 166 -10.09 -8.70 -17.88
C LYS A 166 -9.60 -8.19 -19.24
N GLU A 167 -10.18 -8.72 -20.31
CA GLU A 167 -9.87 -8.30 -21.68
C GLU A 167 -10.11 -6.80 -21.88
N GLY A 168 -9.15 -6.14 -22.54
CA GLY A 168 -9.18 -4.68 -22.74
C GLY A 168 -8.87 -3.85 -21.51
N SER A 169 -8.53 -4.48 -20.37
CA SER A 169 -8.14 -3.73 -19.17
C SER A 169 -6.74 -3.11 -19.31
N LYS A 170 -6.52 -2.01 -18.58
CA LYS A 170 -5.19 -1.34 -18.53
C LYS A 170 -4.10 -2.29 -18.03
N ILE A 171 -4.43 -3.13 -17.04
CA ILE A 171 -3.45 -4.06 -16.48
C ILE A 171 -3.07 -5.15 -17.50
N GLN A 172 -4.02 -5.64 -18.28
CA GLN A 172 -3.74 -6.57 -19.38
C GLN A 172 -2.79 -5.94 -20.42
N SER A 173 -3.02 -4.67 -20.78
CA SER A 173 -2.14 -3.98 -21.74
C SER A 173 -0.71 -3.79 -21.20
N ILE A 174 -0.55 -3.61 -19.90
CA ILE A 174 0.75 -3.44 -19.24
C ILE A 174 1.52 -4.77 -19.23
N PHE A 175 0.85 -5.87 -18.87
CA PHE A 175 1.50 -7.19 -18.79
C PHE A 175 1.70 -7.84 -20.17
N GLY A 176 1.03 -7.37 -21.21
CA GLY A 176 1.15 -7.94 -22.57
C GLY A 176 0.65 -9.37 -22.70
N CYS A 177 -0.01 -9.89 -21.67
CA CYS A 177 -0.56 -11.25 -21.67
C CYS A 177 -1.90 -11.26 -22.40
N ARG A 178 -2.01 -12.10 -23.43
CA ARG A 178 -3.29 -12.64 -23.87
C ARG A 178 -3.60 -13.83 -22.96
N SER A 179 -4.81 -13.87 -22.42
CA SER A 179 -5.33 -15.01 -21.65
C SER A 179 -5.03 -16.32 -22.31
#